data_c47ef8cb762c7ef3a27fc74ac724c9d8
#
_entry.id   c47ef8cb762c7ef3a27fc74ac724c9d8
#
_cell.length_a   1.000
_cell.length_b   1.000
_cell.length_c   1.000
_cell.angle_alpha   90.00
_cell.angle_beta   90.00
_cell.angle_gamma   90.00
#
_symmetry.space_group_name_H-M   'P 1'
#
loop_
_entity.id
_entity.type
_entity.pdbx_description
1 polymer ?
#
loop_
_entity_poly.entity_id
_entity_poly.type
_entity_poly.pdbx_seq_one_letter_code
_entity_poly.pdbx_strand_id
1 'polypeptide(L)'
;MLEELPYWLALWRIPGVGPSHFRQITDRYPSMMAFFSLSAQELQSIGFSARQSQLVAGFQRGTERSLLEGVSRDLDWLEQSDAHHVLTWADDDYPPLLREIAGSPPILFVRGDAALLGLPQIAIVGSRHSSRQGRKLAQDFAGCFSSNGFVTTSGLALGIDA
;
A
#
# COMPACT_ATOMS: atom_id res chain seq x y z
N MET A 1 -7.31 6.62 -13.29
CA MET A 1 -6.51 6.31 -12.10
C MET A 1 -6.96 7.14 -10.87
N LEU A 2 -6.86 8.47 -10.86
CA LEU A 2 -7.26 9.30 -9.71
C LEU A 2 -8.73 9.14 -9.29
N GLU A 3 -9.64 8.84 -10.21
CA GLU A 3 -11.06 8.63 -9.91
C GLU A 3 -11.34 7.36 -9.10
N GLU A 4 -10.46 6.36 -9.17
CA GLU A 4 -10.63 5.08 -8.46
C GLU A 4 -9.92 5.03 -7.10
N LEU A 5 -8.93 5.89 -6.87
CA LEU A 5 -8.14 5.91 -5.64
C LEU A 5 -9.01 5.97 -4.36
N PRO A 6 -10.08 6.80 -4.28
CA PRO A 6 -10.94 6.81 -3.10
C PRO A 6 -11.57 5.45 -2.77
N TYR A 7 -11.90 4.64 -3.77
CA TYR A 7 -12.47 3.30 -3.60
C TYR A 7 -11.43 2.29 -3.09
N TRP A 8 -10.18 2.37 -3.57
CA TRP A 8 -9.06 1.59 -3.03
C TRP A 8 -8.84 1.90 -1.56
N LEU A 9 -8.75 3.17 -1.20
CA LEU A 9 -8.55 3.65 0.17
C LEU A 9 -9.73 3.26 1.08
N ALA A 10 -10.97 3.38 0.61
CA ALA A 10 -12.15 2.98 1.35
C ALA A 10 -12.15 1.48 1.64
N LEU A 11 -11.88 0.64 0.63
CA LEU A 11 -11.84 -0.81 0.78
C LEU A 11 -10.76 -1.25 1.78
N TRP A 12 -9.57 -0.65 1.71
CA TRP A 12 -8.48 -0.91 2.65
C TRP A 12 -8.85 -0.61 4.11
N ARG A 13 -9.73 0.34 4.34
CA ARG A 13 -10.19 0.76 5.67
C ARG A 13 -11.31 -0.10 6.24
N ILE A 14 -11.90 -1.00 5.45
CA ILE A 14 -12.96 -1.90 5.93
C ILE A 14 -12.35 -2.99 6.80
N PRO A 15 -12.76 -3.13 8.08
CA PRO A 15 -12.23 -4.15 8.97
C PRO A 15 -12.38 -5.57 8.42
N GLY A 16 -11.30 -6.34 8.49
CA GLY A 16 -11.25 -7.72 8.00
C GLY A 16 -11.06 -7.85 6.48
N VAL A 17 -10.98 -6.75 5.75
CA VAL A 17 -10.53 -6.74 4.35
C VAL A 17 -9.00 -6.70 4.32
N GLY A 18 -8.40 -7.58 3.55
CA GLY A 18 -6.94 -7.67 3.40
C GLY A 18 -6.55 -8.03 1.97
N PRO A 19 -5.26 -8.25 1.70
CA PRO A 19 -4.73 -8.48 0.34
C PRO A 19 -5.47 -9.54 -0.48
N SER A 20 -5.93 -10.62 0.16
CA SER A 20 -6.70 -11.68 -0.51
C SER A 20 -8.02 -11.18 -1.11
N HIS A 21 -8.71 -10.28 -0.40
CA HIS A 21 -9.94 -9.67 -0.89
C HIS A 21 -9.66 -8.76 -2.10
N PHE A 22 -8.60 -7.95 -2.02
CA PHE A 22 -8.19 -7.11 -3.15
C PHE A 22 -7.87 -7.95 -4.38
N ARG A 23 -7.11 -9.04 -4.24
CA ARG A 23 -6.79 -9.95 -5.35
C ARG A 23 -8.06 -10.52 -5.97
N GLN A 24 -8.97 -11.06 -5.16
CA GLN A 24 -10.26 -11.58 -5.64
C GLN A 24 -11.07 -10.52 -6.40
N ILE A 25 -11.04 -9.27 -5.95
CA ILE A 25 -11.77 -8.16 -6.58
C ILE A 25 -11.11 -7.79 -7.91
N THR A 26 -9.80 -7.56 -7.92
CA THR A 26 -9.06 -7.16 -9.14
C THR A 26 -9.07 -8.22 -10.22
N ASP A 27 -9.12 -9.50 -9.85
CA ASP A 27 -9.22 -10.61 -10.80
C ASP A 27 -10.62 -10.75 -11.43
N ARG A 28 -11.66 -10.27 -10.73
CA ARG A 28 -13.06 -10.52 -11.11
C ARG A 28 -13.78 -9.31 -11.68
N TYR A 29 -13.41 -8.11 -11.26
CA TYR A 29 -14.11 -6.88 -11.62
C TYR A 29 -13.18 -5.94 -12.40
N PRO A 30 -13.69 -5.22 -13.40
CA PRO A 30 -12.87 -4.36 -14.27
C PRO A 30 -12.33 -3.12 -13.55
N SER A 31 -12.94 -2.76 -12.41
CA SER A 31 -12.55 -1.58 -11.63
C SER A 31 -13.05 -1.66 -10.19
N MET A 32 -12.44 -0.89 -9.29
CA MET A 32 -12.93 -0.76 -7.90
C MET A 32 -14.31 -0.10 -7.86
N MET A 33 -14.58 0.85 -8.75
CA MET A 33 -15.89 1.47 -8.87
C MET A 33 -16.98 0.45 -9.23
N ALA A 34 -16.68 -0.47 -10.17
CA ALA A 34 -17.60 -1.55 -10.54
C ALA A 34 -17.89 -2.47 -9.35
N PHE A 35 -16.86 -2.81 -8.56
CA PHE A 35 -17.04 -3.58 -7.33
C PHE A 35 -17.94 -2.86 -6.31
N PHE A 36 -17.71 -1.57 -6.08
CA PHE A 36 -18.54 -0.78 -5.15
C PHE A 36 -19.99 -0.61 -5.62
N SER A 37 -20.28 -0.82 -6.91
CA SER A 37 -21.65 -0.77 -7.46
C SER A 37 -22.48 -2.03 -7.16
N LEU A 38 -21.87 -3.08 -6.61
CA LEU A 38 -22.55 -4.33 -6.26
C LEU A 38 -23.58 -4.12 -5.15
N SER A 39 -24.69 -4.85 -5.25
CA SER A 39 -25.67 -4.93 -4.18
C SER A 39 -25.10 -5.66 -2.94
N ALA A 40 -25.72 -5.43 -1.79
CA ALA A 40 -25.32 -6.14 -0.56
C ALA A 40 -25.41 -7.66 -0.69
N GLN A 41 -26.38 -8.16 -1.49
CA GLN A 41 -26.55 -9.60 -1.73
C GLN A 41 -25.39 -10.16 -2.59
N GLU A 42 -24.99 -9.44 -3.63
CA GLU A 42 -23.84 -9.82 -4.46
C GLU A 42 -22.52 -9.81 -3.67
N LEU A 43 -22.28 -8.77 -2.85
CA LEU A 43 -21.13 -8.71 -1.96
C LEU A 43 -21.08 -9.89 -1.00
N GLN A 44 -22.20 -10.28 -0.39
CA GLN A 44 -22.25 -11.45 0.49
C GLN A 44 -22.01 -12.75 -0.27
N SER A 45 -22.47 -12.87 -1.50
CA SER A 45 -22.26 -14.07 -2.33
C SER A 45 -20.77 -14.32 -2.66
N ILE A 46 -19.95 -13.28 -2.63
CA ILE A 46 -18.50 -13.37 -2.86
C ILE A 46 -17.68 -13.37 -1.56
N GLY A 47 -18.34 -13.53 -0.40
CA GLY A 47 -17.69 -13.75 0.88
C GLY A 47 -17.59 -12.54 1.80
N PHE A 48 -18.13 -11.38 1.43
CA PHE A 48 -18.21 -10.23 2.33
C PHE A 48 -19.28 -10.46 3.40
N SER A 49 -18.96 -10.16 4.65
CA SER A 49 -19.94 -10.19 5.74
C SER A 49 -21.04 -9.11 5.53
N ALA A 50 -22.16 -9.28 6.19
CA ALA A 50 -23.24 -8.28 6.16
C ALA A 50 -22.74 -6.88 6.60
N ARG A 51 -21.85 -6.82 7.59
CA ARG A 51 -21.25 -5.57 8.05
C ARG A 51 -20.37 -4.92 6.99
N GLN A 52 -19.50 -5.69 6.35
CA GLN A 52 -18.64 -5.18 5.27
C GLN A 52 -19.47 -4.70 4.08
N SER A 53 -20.51 -5.45 3.69
CA SER A 53 -21.43 -5.04 2.62
C SER A 53 -22.14 -3.73 2.94
N GLN A 54 -22.52 -3.53 4.20
CA GLN A 54 -23.13 -2.26 4.65
C GLN A 54 -22.13 -1.10 4.56
N LEU A 55 -20.86 -1.32 4.92
CA LEU A 55 -19.80 -0.29 4.83
C LEU A 55 -19.52 0.09 3.37
N VAL A 56 -19.42 -0.88 2.46
CA VAL A 56 -19.28 -0.63 1.02
C VAL A 56 -20.44 0.22 0.50
N ALA A 57 -21.68 -0.22 0.75
CA ALA A 57 -22.88 0.50 0.32
C ALA A 57 -23.01 1.88 0.98
N GLY A 58 -22.59 2.01 2.23
CA GLY A 58 -22.59 3.29 2.96
C GLY A 58 -21.57 4.28 2.39
N PHE A 59 -20.38 3.82 2.03
CA PHE A 59 -19.38 4.65 1.35
C PHE A 59 -19.91 5.16 0.02
N GLN A 60 -20.46 4.28 -0.81
CA GLN A 60 -21.02 4.64 -2.12
C GLN A 60 -22.15 5.70 -2.02
N ARG A 61 -23.00 5.61 -1.01
CA ARG A 61 -24.07 6.59 -0.76
C ARG A 61 -23.62 7.86 -0.05
N GLY A 62 -22.34 7.96 0.35
CA GLY A 62 -21.84 9.08 1.12
C GLY A 62 -22.36 9.14 2.57
N THR A 63 -22.83 8.02 3.13
CA THR A 63 -23.40 7.95 4.48
C THR A 63 -22.47 7.37 5.54
N GLU A 64 -21.39 6.68 5.13
CA GLU A 64 -20.43 6.08 6.06
C GLU A 64 -19.32 7.08 6.40
N ARG A 65 -19.58 7.91 7.41
CA ARG A 65 -18.69 9.01 7.81
C ARG A 65 -17.27 8.57 8.11
N SER A 66 -17.11 7.47 8.82
CA SER A 66 -15.76 7.02 9.25
C SER A 66 -14.86 6.66 8.08
N LEU A 67 -15.41 6.03 7.05
CA LEU A 67 -14.67 5.74 5.81
C LEU A 67 -14.39 7.01 5.01
N LEU A 68 -15.41 7.89 4.86
CA LEU A 68 -15.27 9.15 4.13
C LEU A 68 -14.20 10.05 4.73
N GLU A 69 -14.22 10.25 6.06
CA GLU A 69 -13.21 11.04 6.78
C GLU A 69 -11.82 10.38 6.71
N GLY A 70 -11.76 9.04 6.74
CA GLY A 70 -10.52 8.31 6.57
C GLY A 70 -9.91 8.50 5.20
N VAL A 71 -10.69 8.35 4.15
CA VAL A 71 -10.28 8.57 2.76
C VAL A 71 -9.89 10.04 2.54
N SER A 72 -10.66 11.00 3.07
CA SER A 72 -10.32 12.42 2.97
C SER A 72 -8.93 12.70 3.56
N ARG A 73 -8.63 12.18 4.75
CA ARG A 73 -7.29 12.35 5.36
C ARG A 73 -6.16 11.78 4.51
N ASP A 74 -6.39 10.65 3.81
CA ASP A 74 -5.38 10.07 2.94
C ASP A 74 -5.15 10.93 1.69
N LEU A 75 -6.23 11.47 1.13
CA LEU A 75 -6.15 12.37 -0.02
C LEU A 75 -5.53 13.72 0.38
N ASP A 76 -5.91 14.28 1.54
CA ASP A 76 -5.30 15.48 2.09
C ASP A 76 -3.78 15.29 2.30
N TRP A 77 -3.37 14.09 2.78
CA TRP A 77 -1.95 13.77 2.92
C TRP A 77 -1.25 13.72 1.55
N LEU A 78 -1.87 13.14 0.55
CA LEU A 78 -1.32 13.08 -0.82
C LEU A 78 -1.11 14.48 -1.40
N GLU A 79 -2.02 15.41 -1.15
CA GLU A 79 -1.97 16.79 -1.65
C GLU A 79 -0.97 17.70 -0.90
N GLN A 80 -0.47 17.29 0.27
CA GLN A 80 0.45 18.10 1.07
C GLN A 80 1.82 18.30 0.43
N SER A 81 2.23 17.44 -0.50
CA SER A 81 3.55 17.52 -1.12
C SER A 81 3.62 16.72 -2.42
N ASP A 82 4.31 17.25 -3.41
CA ASP A 82 4.62 16.53 -4.66
C ASP A 82 5.49 15.27 -4.42
N ALA A 83 6.12 15.16 -3.25
CA ALA A 83 6.86 13.98 -2.83
C ALA A 83 5.99 12.91 -2.16
N HIS A 84 4.69 13.12 -2.03
CA HIS A 84 3.76 12.12 -1.52
C HIS A 84 3.10 11.39 -2.67
N HIS A 85 3.08 10.06 -2.62
CA HIS A 85 2.44 9.23 -3.63
C HIS A 85 1.62 8.13 -2.95
N VAL A 86 0.53 7.72 -3.58
CA VAL A 86 -0.21 6.52 -3.23
C VAL A 86 -0.22 5.61 -4.45
N LEU A 87 0.41 4.46 -4.33
CA LEU A 87 0.45 3.45 -5.38
C LEU A 87 -0.47 2.28 -5.01
N THR A 88 -1.21 1.80 -5.98
CA THR A 88 -2.09 0.64 -5.87
C THR A 88 -1.62 -0.47 -6.82
N TRP A 89 -2.16 -1.66 -6.68
CA TRP A 89 -1.88 -2.73 -7.64
C TRP A 89 -2.30 -2.41 -9.08
N ALA A 90 -3.15 -1.41 -9.30
CA ALA A 90 -3.55 -0.98 -10.63
C ALA A 90 -2.54 -0.04 -11.29
N ASP A 91 -1.56 0.46 -10.53
CA ASP A 91 -0.55 1.38 -11.04
C ASP A 91 0.63 0.64 -11.65
N ASP A 92 1.10 1.09 -12.80
CA ASP A 92 2.26 0.51 -13.51
C ASP A 92 3.55 0.68 -12.69
N ASP A 93 3.64 1.75 -11.90
CA ASP A 93 4.77 2.07 -11.02
C ASP A 93 4.77 1.25 -9.71
N TYR A 94 3.75 0.40 -9.47
CA TYR A 94 3.76 -0.48 -8.31
C TYR A 94 4.88 -1.52 -8.43
N PRO A 95 5.76 -1.69 -7.41
CA PRO A 95 6.93 -2.56 -7.50
C PRO A 95 6.56 -4.01 -7.87
N PRO A 96 7.01 -4.54 -9.01
CA PRO A 96 6.57 -5.84 -9.49
C PRO A 96 6.94 -6.99 -8.54
N LEU A 97 8.14 -6.98 -7.99
CA LEU A 97 8.59 -8.00 -7.03
C LEU A 97 7.78 -7.98 -5.72
N LEU A 98 7.34 -6.79 -5.29
CA LEU A 98 6.48 -6.68 -4.12
C LEU A 98 5.08 -7.21 -4.41
N ARG A 99 4.60 -7.10 -5.64
CA ARG A 99 3.30 -7.66 -6.06
C ARG A 99 3.26 -9.19 -5.99
N GLU A 100 4.41 -9.85 -6.19
CA GLU A 100 4.51 -11.32 -6.23
C GLU A 100 4.48 -12.00 -4.85
N ILE A 101 4.83 -11.29 -3.79
CA ILE A 101 4.86 -11.89 -2.46
C ILE A 101 3.46 -12.23 -1.95
N ALA A 102 3.35 -13.33 -1.18
CA ALA A 102 2.13 -13.67 -0.47
C ALA A 102 1.81 -12.56 0.55
N GLY A 103 0.62 -11.97 0.46
CA GLY A 103 0.24 -10.87 1.35
C GLY A 103 0.80 -9.50 0.94
N SER A 104 1.19 -9.34 -0.32
CA SER A 104 1.55 -8.03 -0.89
C SER A 104 0.53 -6.95 -0.50
N PRO A 105 0.97 -5.78 0.01
CA PRO A 105 0.06 -4.70 0.36
C PRO A 105 -0.61 -4.14 -0.90
N PRO A 106 -1.95 -4.05 -0.96
CA PRO A 106 -2.63 -3.55 -2.17
C PRO A 106 -2.46 -2.05 -2.39
N ILE A 107 -2.00 -1.34 -1.37
CA ILE A 107 -1.78 0.11 -1.38
C ILE A 107 -0.45 0.41 -0.70
N LEU A 108 0.35 1.28 -1.30
CA LEU A 108 1.57 1.83 -0.74
C LEU A 108 1.44 3.34 -0.59
N PHE A 109 1.71 3.84 0.61
CA PHE A 109 1.95 5.26 0.86
C PHE A 109 3.44 5.51 0.76
N VAL A 110 3.86 6.33 -0.18
CA VAL A 110 5.26 6.60 -0.48
C VAL A 110 5.55 8.08 -0.20
N ARG A 111 6.64 8.34 0.49
CA ARG A 111 7.18 9.68 0.68
C ARG A 111 8.59 9.75 0.14
N GLY A 112 8.81 10.56 -0.88
CA GLY A 112 10.07 10.69 -1.59
C GLY A 112 9.93 10.31 -3.05
N ASP A 113 11.02 9.92 -3.68
CA ASP A 113 11.05 9.53 -5.09
C ASP A 113 10.51 8.10 -5.28
N ALA A 114 9.29 7.98 -5.78
CA ALA A 114 8.64 6.70 -6.03
C ALA A 114 9.33 5.88 -7.13
N ALA A 115 10.07 6.52 -8.05
CA ALA A 115 10.79 5.82 -9.11
C ALA A 115 11.88 4.88 -8.56
N LEU A 116 12.40 5.16 -7.36
CA LEU A 116 13.37 4.28 -6.69
C LEU A 116 12.81 2.89 -6.39
N LEU A 117 11.50 2.74 -6.26
CA LEU A 117 10.85 1.45 -5.95
C LEU A 117 11.00 0.44 -7.09
N GLY A 118 11.15 0.90 -8.33
CA GLY A 118 11.36 0.05 -9.52
C GLY A 118 12.82 -0.33 -9.79
N LEU A 119 13.78 0.27 -9.07
CA LEU A 119 15.20 0.01 -9.30
C LEU A 119 15.68 -1.27 -8.59
N PRO A 120 16.81 -1.85 -9.02
CA PRO A 120 17.44 -2.97 -8.30
C PRO A 120 17.75 -2.60 -6.86
N GLN A 121 17.29 -3.43 -5.92
CA GLN A 121 17.37 -3.15 -4.49
C GLN A 121 18.18 -4.21 -3.75
N ILE A 122 18.91 -3.77 -2.72
CA ILE A 122 19.64 -4.64 -1.79
C ILE A 122 19.12 -4.37 -0.38
N ALA A 123 18.61 -5.41 0.28
CA ALA A 123 18.15 -5.31 1.66
C ALA A 123 19.35 -5.28 2.63
N ILE A 124 19.36 -4.28 3.52
CA ILE A 124 20.29 -4.22 4.65
C ILE A 124 19.46 -4.37 5.91
N VAL A 125 19.67 -5.49 6.62
CA VAL A 125 18.94 -5.84 7.83
C VAL A 125 19.90 -6.33 8.90
N GLY A 126 19.52 -6.18 10.17
CA GLY A 126 20.39 -6.68 11.24
C GLY A 126 19.85 -6.46 12.65
N SER A 127 20.74 -6.61 13.63
CA SER A 127 20.39 -6.52 15.05
C SER A 127 19.89 -5.13 15.44
N ARG A 128 18.82 -5.08 16.24
CA ARG A 128 18.35 -3.85 16.90
C ARG A 128 19.35 -3.36 17.96
N HIS A 129 20.13 -4.25 18.54
CA HIS A 129 21.24 -3.95 19.48
C HIS A 129 22.58 -4.14 18.79
N SER A 130 22.83 -3.34 17.77
CA SER A 130 24.02 -3.43 16.95
C SER A 130 25.23 -2.78 17.63
N SER A 131 26.43 -3.35 17.42
CA SER A 131 27.68 -2.72 17.81
C SER A 131 27.96 -1.46 16.97
N ARG A 132 28.80 -0.57 17.49
CA ARG A 132 29.28 0.61 16.72
C ARG A 132 29.94 0.21 15.40
N GLN A 133 30.74 -0.86 15.44
CA GLN A 133 31.41 -1.36 14.23
C GLN A 133 30.41 -1.94 13.23
N GLY A 134 29.38 -2.67 13.70
CA GLY A 134 28.33 -3.20 12.83
C GLY A 134 27.55 -2.10 12.10
N ARG A 135 27.18 -1.02 12.79
CA ARG A 135 26.54 0.15 12.16
C ARG A 135 27.44 0.81 11.12
N LYS A 136 28.73 1.00 11.45
CA LYS A 136 29.69 1.56 10.50
C LYS A 136 29.79 0.71 9.24
N LEU A 137 29.88 -0.60 9.39
CA LEU A 137 29.95 -1.53 8.26
C LEU A 137 28.68 -1.47 7.40
N ALA A 138 27.49 -1.43 8.02
CA ALA A 138 26.21 -1.29 7.29
C ALA A 138 26.19 0.01 6.47
N GLN A 139 26.63 1.13 7.04
CA GLN A 139 26.72 2.41 6.34
C GLN A 139 27.70 2.36 5.17
N ASP A 140 28.85 1.73 5.36
CA ASP A 140 29.87 1.61 4.30
C ASP A 140 29.35 0.75 3.13
N PHE A 141 28.64 -0.35 3.41
CA PHE A 141 28.00 -1.17 2.40
C PHE A 141 26.87 -0.40 1.69
N ALA A 142 26.00 0.28 2.44
CA ALA A 142 24.92 1.08 1.85
C ALA A 142 25.49 2.14 0.88
N GLY A 143 26.52 2.86 1.30
CA GLY A 143 27.19 3.84 0.46
C GLY A 143 27.83 3.22 -0.79
N CYS A 144 28.47 2.07 -0.65
CA CYS A 144 29.06 1.34 -1.78
C CYS A 144 27.99 0.91 -2.79
N PHE A 145 26.89 0.31 -2.34
CA PHE A 145 25.81 -0.12 -3.21
C PHE A 145 25.15 1.05 -3.92
N SER A 146 24.83 2.13 -3.19
CA SER A 146 24.25 3.33 -3.78
C SER A 146 25.15 3.95 -4.85
N SER A 147 26.47 4.00 -4.62
CA SER A 147 27.43 4.49 -5.61
C SER A 147 27.54 3.63 -6.86
N ASN A 148 27.06 2.39 -6.81
CA ASN A 148 27.02 1.45 -7.93
C ASN A 148 25.62 1.26 -8.52
N GLY A 149 24.69 2.18 -8.24
CA GLY A 149 23.35 2.21 -8.87
C GLY A 149 22.31 1.28 -8.24
N PHE A 150 22.58 0.74 -7.05
CA PHE A 150 21.58 -0.02 -6.29
C PHE A 150 20.88 0.87 -5.29
N VAL A 151 19.59 0.61 -5.07
CA VAL A 151 18.84 1.18 -3.94
C VAL A 151 19.03 0.28 -2.72
N THR A 152 19.31 0.87 -1.56
CA THR A 152 19.33 0.12 -0.31
C THR A 152 17.94 0.16 0.35
N THR A 153 17.44 -1.01 0.74
CA THR A 153 16.13 -1.17 1.39
C THR A 153 16.32 -1.66 2.82
N SER A 154 15.65 -1.02 3.76
CA SER A 154 15.70 -1.35 5.18
C SER A 154 14.32 -1.20 5.81
N GLY A 155 14.06 -1.93 6.90
CA GLY A 155 12.83 -1.83 7.68
C GLY A 155 12.76 -0.61 8.61
N LEU A 156 13.74 0.28 8.60
CA LEU A 156 13.85 1.45 9.50
C LEU A 156 13.69 1.10 10.99
N ALA A 157 13.98 -0.12 11.38
CA ALA A 157 14.03 -0.52 12.77
C ALA A 157 15.27 0.06 13.46
N LEU A 158 15.26 0.13 14.80
CA LEU A 158 16.46 0.52 15.55
C LEU A 158 17.63 -0.41 15.23
N GLY A 159 18.85 0.12 15.22
CA GLY A 159 20.08 -0.65 15.06
C GLY A 159 20.70 -0.57 13.67
N ILE A 160 20.84 -1.71 12.99
CA ILE A 160 21.46 -1.79 11.65
C ILE A 160 20.53 -1.17 10.59
N ASP A 161 19.24 -1.28 10.77
CA ASP A 161 18.24 -0.86 9.80
C ASP A 161 18.00 0.66 9.76
N ALA A 162 18.44 1.39 10.80
CA ALA A 162 18.21 2.84 10.99
C ALA A 162 19.15 3.74 10.20
#